data_9d855fef0e4ba889c60ec39865829fc7
#
_entry.id   9d855fef0e4ba889c60ec39865829fc7
#
_cell.length_a   1.000
_cell.length_b   1.000
_cell.length_c   1.000
_cell.angle_alpha   90.00
_cell.angle_beta   90.00
_cell.angle_gamma   90.00
#
_symmetry.space_group_name_H-M   'P 1'
#
loop_
_entity.id
_entity.type
_entity.pdbx_description
1 polymer ?
#
loop_
_entity_poly.entity_id
_entity_poly.type
_entity_poly.pdbx_seq_one_letter_code
_entity_poly.pdbx_strand_id
1 'polypeptide(L)' 'MFDEEPLKKETAHVVGQDLSTFSIEELEKRIASLTLEIARLEEEAGNKRASKQSAESFFKT' A
#
# COMPACT_ATOMS: atom_id res chain seq x y z
N MET A 1 3.72 27.88 1.94
CA MET A 1 3.30 27.47 1.93
C MET A 1 3.30 26.88 2.16
N PHE A 2 3.36 26.53 2.03
CA PHE A 2 3.04 25.91 2.06
C PHE A 2 3.42 25.11 2.34
N ASP A 3 3.70 24.97 2.38
CA ASP A 3 3.91 24.27 2.46
C ASP A 3 3.98 23.46 2.83
N GLU A 4 3.85 23.26 3.05
CA GLU A 4 3.68 22.49 3.20
C GLU A 4 3.96 21.59 3.15
N GLU A 5 4.05 21.38 2.88
CA GLU A 5 4.17 20.58 2.57
C GLU A 5 5.00 19.67 2.80
N PRO A 6 5.40 19.53 3.43
CA PRO A 6 6.34 18.64 3.79
C PRO A 6 5.88 17.34 3.81
N LEU A 7 4.85 17.17 4.22
CA LEU A 7 4.43 15.92 4.31
C LEU A 7 4.59 15.32 3.07
N LYS A 8 4.57 15.97 2.20
CA LYS A 8 4.68 15.39 1.08
C LYS A 8 5.95 15.08 0.80
N LYS A 9 6.77 15.44 1.49
CA LYS A 9 8.01 15.15 1.31
C LYS A 9 8.28 13.79 1.38
N GLU A 10 7.52 12.98 1.95
CA GLU A 10 7.77 11.63 1.96
C GLU A 10 7.49 11.14 0.60
N THR A 11 8.47 10.78 -0.12
CA THR A 11 8.33 10.29 -1.46
C THR A 11 7.81 8.88 -1.42
N ALA A 12 6.79 8.61 -2.19
CA ALA A 12 6.26 7.26 -2.25
C ALA A 12 7.30 6.33 -2.85
N HIS A 13 7.32 5.11 -2.39
CA HIS A 13 8.22 4.12 -2.93
C HIS A 13 7.74 3.69 -4.31
N VAL A 14 8.66 3.59 -5.23
CA VAL A 14 8.32 3.12 -6.58
C VAL A 14 8.81 1.70 -6.71
N VAL A 15 7.91 0.79 -6.95
CA VAL A 15 8.26 -0.62 -7.06
C VAL A 15 9.22 -0.80 -8.22
N GLY A 16 10.32 -1.48 -7.95
CA GLY A 16 11.32 -1.74 -8.98
C GLY A 16 12.37 -0.67 -9.15
N GLN A 17 12.29 0.41 -8.36
CA GLN A 17 13.29 1.46 -8.54
C GLN A 17 14.66 1.03 -8.04
N ASP A 18 15.69 1.73 -8.47
CA ASP A 18 17.06 1.45 -8.07
C ASP A 18 17.22 1.77 -6.59
N LEU A 19 17.72 0.82 -5.83
CA LEU A 19 17.87 0.98 -4.40
C LEU A 19 19.30 1.23 -3.97
N SER A 20 20.21 1.28 -4.90
CA SER A 20 21.64 1.27 -4.57
C SER A 20 22.10 2.52 -3.80
N THR A 21 21.36 3.62 -3.91
CA THR A 21 21.78 4.85 -3.23
C THR A 21 21.09 5.04 -1.89
N PHE A 22 20.21 4.13 -1.50
CA PHE A 22 19.47 4.29 -0.25
C PHE A 22 20.29 3.79 0.92
N SER A 23 20.19 4.49 2.05
CA SER A 23 20.82 4.03 3.27
C SER A 23 20.00 2.91 3.88
N ILE A 24 20.58 2.24 4.88
CA ILE A 24 19.86 1.18 5.58
C ILE A 24 18.60 1.76 6.21
N GLU A 25 18.71 2.93 6.82
CA GLU A 25 17.57 3.57 7.47
C GLU A 25 16.47 3.86 6.46
N GLU A 26 16.86 4.35 5.30
CA GLU A 26 15.90 4.65 4.27
C GLU A 26 15.18 3.39 3.81
N LEU A 27 15.96 2.31 3.62
CA LEU A 27 15.36 1.05 3.19
C LEU A 27 14.41 0.51 4.24
N GLU A 28 14.76 0.63 5.51
CA GLU A 28 13.90 0.14 6.57
C GLU A 28 12.60 0.94 6.65
N LYS A 29 12.68 2.23 6.40
CA LYS A 29 11.49 3.05 6.39
C LYS A 29 10.56 2.61 5.26
N ARG A 30 11.14 2.30 4.12
CA ARG A 30 10.35 1.85 2.99
C ARG A 30 9.72 0.49 3.25
N ILE A 31 10.46 -0.38 3.92
CA ILE A 31 9.90 -1.69 4.28
C ILE A 31 8.69 -1.50 5.19
N ALA A 32 8.80 -0.65 6.19
CA ALA A 32 7.70 -0.42 7.11
C ALA A 32 6.48 0.16 6.37
N SER A 33 6.73 1.11 5.50
CA SER A 33 5.67 1.74 4.73
C SER A 33 4.98 0.72 3.83
N LEU A 34 5.77 -0.11 3.15
CA LEU A 34 5.21 -1.11 2.25
C LEU A 34 4.47 -2.20 3.01
N THR A 35 4.92 -2.52 4.21
CA THR A 35 4.24 -3.51 5.03
C THR A 35 2.84 -3.03 5.37
N LEU A 36 2.70 -1.74 5.71
CA LEU A 36 1.39 -1.19 5.98
C LEU A 36 0.53 -1.18 4.72
N GLU A 37 1.16 -0.90 3.60
CA GLU A 37 0.43 -0.86 2.34
C GLU A 37 -0.06 -2.25 1.97
N ILE A 38 0.75 -3.27 2.19
CA ILE A 38 0.35 -4.64 1.91
C ILE A 38 -0.89 -5.00 2.75
N ALA A 39 -0.87 -4.63 4.03
CA ALA A 39 -2.00 -4.92 4.89
C ALA A 39 -3.27 -4.23 4.38
N ARG A 40 -3.12 -2.99 3.92
CA ARG A 40 -4.25 -2.24 3.41
C ARG A 40 -4.82 -2.88 2.15
N LEU A 41 -3.93 -3.32 1.27
CA LEU A 41 -4.35 -3.98 0.03
C LEU A 41 -5.02 -5.32 0.32
N GLU A 42 -4.48 -6.05 1.28
CA GLU A 42 -5.05 -7.34 1.63
C GLU A 42 -6.44 -7.18 2.21
N GLU A 43 -6.64 -6.15 3.01
CA GLU A 43 -7.94 -5.91 3.58
C GLU A 43 -8.94 -5.57 2.49
N GLU A 44 -8.55 -4.72 1.55
CA GLU A 44 -9.44 -4.34 0.47
C GLU A 44 -9.76 -5.53 -0.43
N ALA A 45 -8.74 -6.34 -0.73
CA ALA A 45 -8.94 -7.53 -1.55
C ALA A 45 -9.89 -8.50 -0.85
N GLY A 46 -9.74 -8.63 0.46
CA GLY A 46 -10.63 -9.49 1.23
C GLY A 46 -12.06 -9.01 1.17
N ASN A 47 -12.27 -7.69 1.30
CA ASN A 47 -13.59 -7.13 1.25
C ASN A 47 -14.24 -7.36 -0.11
N LYS A 48 -13.48 -7.17 -1.16
CA LYS A 48 -14.02 -7.36 -2.49
C LYS A 48 -14.32 -8.83 -2.79
N ARG A 49 -13.49 -9.71 -2.26
CA ARG A 49 -13.71 -11.13 -2.45
C ARG A 49 -14.97 -11.56 -1.72
N ALA A 50 -15.17 -11.06 -0.50
CA ALA A 50 -16.36 -11.38 0.27
C ALA A 50 -17.62 -10.86 -0.44
N SER A 51 -17.54 -9.65 -0.97
CA SER A 51 -18.63 -9.06 -1.71
C SER A 51 -18.99 -9.89 -2.92
N LYS A 52 -17.97 -10.33 -3.65
CA LYS A 52 -18.19 -11.13 -4.83
C LYS A 52 -18.85 -12.45 -4.48
N GLN A 53 -18.38 -13.09 -3.42
CA GLN A 53 -18.97 -14.34 -3.01
C GLN A 53 -20.41 -14.19 -2.58
N SER A 54 -20.71 -13.10 -1.89
CA SER A 54 -22.07 -12.82 -1.47
C SER A 54 -22.99 -12.67 -2.67
N ALA A 55 -22.53 -11.93 -3.66
CA ALA A 55 -23.32 -11.72 -4.86
C ALA A 55 -23.56 -13.02 -5.59
N GLU A 56 -22.52 -13.85 -5.68
CA GLU A 56 -22.66 -15.12 -6.37
C GLU A 56 -23.62 -16.04 -5.65
N SER A 57 -23.55 -16.06 -4.33
CA SER A 57 -24.44 -16.86 -3.54
C SER A 57 -25.88 -16.44 -3.75
N PHE A 58 -26.08 -15.14 -3.79
CA PHE A 58 -27.41 -14.58 -3.98
C PHE A 58 -27.96 -15.00 -5.33
N PHE A 59 -27.15 -14.97 -6.34
CA PHE A 59 -27.61 -15.32 -7.68
C PHE A 59 -27.81 -16.82 -7.86
N LYS A 60 -27.13 -17.60 -7.06
CA LYS A 60 -27.25 -19.02 -7.21
C LYS A 60 -28.57 -19.55 -6.70
N THR A 61 -29.18 -18.87 -5.80
CA THR A 61 -30.45 -19.31 -5.32
C THR A 61 -31.56 -18.82 -6.21
#